data_5e17819cab6ec7974631896c5d1336b2
#
_entry.id   5e17819cab6ec7974631896c5d1336b2
#
_cell.length_a   1.000
_cell.length_b   1.000
_cell.length_c   1.000
_cell.angle_alpha   90.00
_cell.angle_beta   90.00
_cell.angle_gamma   90.00
#
_symmetry.space_group_name_H-M   'P 1'
#
loop_
_entity.id
_entity.type
_entity.pdbx_description
1 polymer ?
#
loop_
_entity_poly.entity_id
_entity_poly.type
_entity_poly.pdbx_seq_one_letter_code
_entity_poly.pdbx_strand_id
1 'polypeptide(L)'
;DNECVQAVRDTCKLLESLGHHVENSWPSALNNADFSGKFTAIWSTNMSVGRNSLALMLGREVTINDIELMNWTMAEYAKKMTATDYAQAVYLSMLFRRAVQQWWADGWDLLVTPTTSQLPLPIGTIRNMPESPMDALRIAGDWIPLTPPFNTSGQPAINVPLQWTKDGIPVGVQIVAAYGREDLLIRVASQLETAQPWAHHTPNI
;
A
#
# COMPACT_ATOMS: atom_id res chain seq x y z
N ASP A 1 -4.29 8.54 -12.69
CA ASP A 1 -3.65 9.72 -13.30
C ASP A 1 -2.71 9.29 -14.43
N ASN A 2 -2.64 10.09 -15.51
CA ASN A 2 -1.81 9.78 -16.68
C ASN A 2 -0.31 9.80 -16.35
N GLU A 3 0.14 10.67 -15.46
CA GLU A 3 1.55 10.73 -15.03
C GLU A 3 1.96 9.42 -14.33
N CYS A 4 1.10 8.87 -13.49
CA CYS A 4 1.36 7.60 -12.82
C CYS A 4 1.41 6.41 -13.80
N VAL A 5 0.51 6.40 -14.80
CA VAL A 5 0.50 5.40 -15.87
C VAL A 5 1.77 5.50 -16.73
N GLN A 6 2.17 6.73 -17.07
CA GLN A 6 3.35 6.98 -17.87
C GLN A 6 4.62 6.56 -17.13
N ALA A 7 4.71 6.83 -15.83
CA ALA A 7 5.83 6.43 -15.00
C ALA A 7 6.07 4.90 -15.03
N VAL A 8 5.00 4.10 -14.97
CA VAL A 8 5.09 2.64 -15.11
C VAL A 8 5.56 2.25 -16.51
N ARG A 9 5.00 2.85 -17.56
CA ARG A 9 5.39 2.54 -18.94
C ARG A 9 6.86 2.83 -19.22
N ASP A 10 7.37 3.95 -18.71
CA ASP A 10 8.77 4.31 -18.89
C ASP A 10 9.69 3.45 -18.04
N THR A 11 9.27 3.06 -16.84
CA THR A 11 10.00 2.06 -16.03
C THR A 11 10.05 0.70 -16.73
N CYS A 12 8.95 0.25 -17.35
CA CYS A 12 8.93 -0.99 -18.13
C CYS A 12 9.91 -0.94 -19.32
N LYS A 13 9.94 0.17 -20.07
CA LYS A 13 10.93 0.35 -21.16
C LYS A 13 12.38 0.35 -20.65
N LEU A 14 12.62 0.98 -19.50
CA LEU A 14 13.94 0.96 -18.88
C LEU A 14 14.34 -0.47 -18.51
N LEU A 15 13.45 -1.24 -17.89
CA LEU A 15 13.68 -2.65 -17.57
C LEU A 15 13.97 -3.48 -18.84
N GLU A 16 13.21 -3.30 -19.91
CA GLU A 16 13.47 -3.96 -21.21
C GLU A 16 14.87 -3.63 -21.74
N SER A 17 15.27 -2.35 -21.67
CA SER A 17 16.61 -1.91 -22.12
C SER A 17 17.74 -2.52 -21.28
N LEU A 18 17.45 -2.94 -20.05
CA LEU A 18 18.36 -3.61 -19.13
C LEU A 18 18.34 -5.15 -19.25
N GLY A 19 17.58 -5.67 -20.25
CA GLY A 19 17.54 -7.10 -20.57
C GLY A 19 16.44 -7.88 -19.86
N HIS A 20 15.50 -7.23 -19.18
CA HIS A 20 14.33 -7.89 -18.61
C HIS A 20 13.27 -8.14 -19.70
N HIS A 21 12.51 -9.25 -19.53
CA HIS A 21 11.32 -9.52 -20.32
C HIS A 21 10.10 -8.93 -19.61
N VAL A 22 9.35 -8.07 -20.29
CA VAL A 22 8.20 -7.36 -19.72
C VAL A 22 6.92 -7.70 -20.47
N GLU A 23 5.91 -8.13 -19.73
CA GLU A 23 4.59 -8.45 -20.27
C GLU A 23 3.48 -7.78 -19.47
N ASN A 24 2.34 -7.54 -20.11
CA ASN A 24 1.15 -7.02 -19.44
C ASN A 24 0.40 -8.15 -18.74
N SER A 25 0.66 -8.33 -17.46
CA SER A 25 0.05 -9.37 -16.63
C SER A 25 -0.05 -8.91 -15.17
N TRP A 26 -0.99 -9.48 -14.43
CA TRP A 26 -1.13 -9.25 -12.99
C TRP A 26 -1.86 -10.40 -12.31
N PRO A 27 -1.70 -10.59 -10.98
CA PRO A 27 -2.46 -11.57 -10.23
C PRO A 27 -3.98 -11.30 -10.33
N SER A 28 -4.75 -12.19 -10.93
CA SER A 28 -6.21 -12.02 -11.09
C SER A 28 -6.95 -11.87 -9.75
N ALA A 29 -6.36 -12.38 -8.67
CA ALA A 29 -6.87 -12.22 -7.31
C ALA A 29 -6.97 -10.75 -6.85
N LEU A 30 -6.18 -9.84 -7.46
CA LEU A 30 -6.26 -8.39 -7.17
C LEU A 30 -7.58 -7.75 -7.64
N ASN A 31 -8.31 -8.42 -8.54
CA ASN A 31 -9.64 -7.96 -8.97
C ASN A 31 -10.75 -8.25 -7.96
N ASN A 32 -10.44 -8.89 -6.82
CA ASN A 32 -11.41 -9.25 -5.80
C ASN A 32 -11.81 -8.02 -4.96
N ALA A 33 -13.01 -7.49 -5.20
CA ALA A 33 -13.56 -6.33 -4.50
C ALA A 33 -13.78 -6.56 -2.99
N ASP A 34 -13.95 -7.82 -2.54
CA ASP A 34 -14.19 -8.17 -1.12
C ASP A 34 -12.96 -8.02 -0.22
N PHE A 35 -11.80 -7.75 -0.80
CA PHE A 35 -10.54 -7.60 -0.08
C PHE A 35 -10.60 -6.47 0.95
N SER A 36 -11.16 -5.30 0.60
CA SER A 36 -11.13 -4.09 1.45
C SER A 36 -11.86 -4.26 2.78
N GLY A 37 -12.99 -4.96 2.80
CA GLY A 37 -13.75 -5.22 4.03
C GLY A 37 -12.99 -6.08 5.03
N LYS A 38 -12.28 -7.10 4.56
CA LYS A 38 -11.47 -8.00 5.39
C LYS A 38 -10.24 -7.30 5.96
N PHE A 39 -9.57 -6.52 5.14
CA PHE A 39 -8.46 -5.67 5.56
C PHE A 39 -8.90 -4.68 6.64
N THR A 40 -10.02 -3.99 6.46
CA THR A 40 -10.57 -3.04 7.43
C THR A 40 -10.91 -3.71 8.76
N ALA A 41 -11.45 -4.93 8.76
CA ALA A 41 -11.76 -5.66 9.97
C ALA A 41 -10.50 -5.96 10.81
N ILE A 42 -9.44 -6.48 10.16
CA ILE A 42 -8.17 -6.77 10.82
C ILE A 42 -7.52 -5.46 11.31
N TRP A 43 -7.51 -4.42 10.50
CA TRP A 43 -6.92 -3.14 10.85
C TRP A 43 -7.65 -2.48 12.03
N SER A 44 -8.98 -2.47 12.02
CA SER A 44 -9.80 -1.94 13.12
C SER A 44 -9.52 -2.66 14.44
N THR A 45 -9.36 -3.98 14.40
CA THR A 45 -8.98 -4.76 15.59
C THR A 45 -7.60 -4.33 16.09
N ASN A 46 -6.61 -4.15 15.21
CA ASN A 46 -5.29 -3.66 15.59
C ASN A 46 -5.33 -2.24 16.19
N MET A 47 -6.20 -1.36 15.69
CA MET A 47 -6.42 -0.03 16.31
C MET A 47 -6.96 -0.15 17.74
N SER A 48 -7.87 -1.09 17.98
CA SER A 48 -8.39 -1.35 19.33
C SER A 48 -7.31 -1.89 20.27
N VAL A 49 -6.49 -2.82 19.80
CA VAL A 49 -5.34 -3.35 20.56
C VAL A 49 -4.33 -2.24 20.86
N GLY A 50 -3.99 -1.41 19.86
CA GLY A 50 -3.08 -0.28 20.02
C GLY A 50 -3.57 0.73 21.06
N ARG A 51 -4.88 1.04 21.05
CA ARG A 51 -5.50 1.91 22.06
C ARG A 51 -5.39 1.32 23.47
N ASN A 52 -5.64 0.03 23.63
CA ASN A 52 -5.50 -0.63 24.94
C ASN A 52 -4.04 -0.62 25.43
N SER A 53 -3.09 -0.84 24.55
CA SER A 53 -1.66 -0.72 24.87
C SER A 53 -1.27 0.68 25.29
N LEU A 54 -1.79 1.70 24.59
CA LEU A 54 -1.57 3.10 24.96
C LEU A 54 -2.17 3.43 26.34
N ALA A 55 -3.36 2.91 26.67
CA ALA A 55 -3.97 3.08 27.99
C ALA A 55 -3.09 2.51 29.11
N LEU A 56 -2.49 1.34 28.89
CA LEU A 56 -1.54 0.75 29.84
C LEU A 56 -0.28 1.61 30.01
N MET A 57 0.25 2.16 28.94
CA MET A 57 1.43 3.05 28.99
C MET A 57 1.14 4.36 29.72
N LEU A 58 -0.07 4.92 29.54
CA LEU A 58 -0.49 6.18 30.18
C LEU A 58 -0.98 5.98 31.62
N GLY A 59 -1.27 4.78 32.06
CA GLY A 59 -1.88 4.49 33.38
C GLY A 59 -3.30 5.05 33.53
N ARG A 60 -4.00 5.34 32.40
CA ARG A 60 -5.38 5.85 32.39
C ARG A 60 -6.08 5.43 31.10
N GLU A 61 -7.40 5.58 31.05
CA GLU A 61 -8.16 5.39 29.84
C GLU A 61 -7.75 6.38 28.74
N VAL A 62 -7.71 5.89 27.50
CA VAL A 62 -7.51 6.71 26.29
C VAL A 62 -8.85 7.29 25.88
N THR A 63 -8.86 8.60 25.62
CA THR A 63 -10.03 9.35 25.17
C THR A 63 -9.91 9.69 23.67
N ILE A 64 -11.00 10.19 23.08
CA ILE A 64 -11.03 10.66 21.69
C ILE A 64 -10.02 11.81 21.42
N ASN A 65 -9.58 12.52 22.44
CA ASN A 65 -8.61 13.61 22.33
C ASN A 65 -7.15 13.15 22.33
N ASP A 66 -6.90 11.87 22.62
CA ASP A 66 -5.54 11.32 22.71
C ASP A 66 -5.05 10.71 21.39
N ILE A 67 -5.95 10.38 20.46
CA ILE A 67 -5.63 9.75 19.19
C ILE A 67 -6.47 10.35 18.05
N GLU A 68 -6.00 10.18 16.83
CA GLU A 68 -6.72 10.61 15.62
C GLU A 68 -8.14 10.05 15.56
N LEU A 69 -9.10 10.89 15.14
CA LEU A 69 -10.52 10.56 15.09
C LEU A 69 -10.83 9.30 14.26
N MET A 70 -10.13 9.11 13.14
CA MET A 70 -10.26 7.90 12.33
C MET A 70 -9.85 6.65 13.13
N ASN A 71 -8.70 6.69 13.79
CA ASN A 71 -8.19 5.57 14.59
C ASN A 71 -9.12 5.26 15.77
N TRP A 72 -9.67 6.29 16.41
CA TRP A 72 -10.71 6.15 17.44
C TRP A 72 -11.95 5.43 16.89
N THR A 73 -12.46 5.89 15.74
CA THR A 73 -13.65 5.35 15.10
C THR A 73 -13.45 3.88 14.70
N MET A 74 -12.28 3.54 14.15
CA MET A 74 -11.94 2.15 13.83
C MET A 74 -11.86 1.28 15.08
N ALA A 75 -11.26 1.77 16.18
CA ALA A 75 -11.21 1.04 17.44
C ALA A 75 -12.60 0.81 18.05
N GLU A 76 -13.51 1.78 17.93
CA GLU A 76 -14.91 1.63 18.35
C GLU A 76 -15.69 0.65 17.45
N TYR A 77 -15.40 0.64 16.15
CA TYR A 77 -15.98 -0.36 15.23
C TYR A 77 -15.55 -1.78 15.62
N ALA A 78 -14.28 -1.97 15.96
CA ALA A 78 -13.76 -3.28 16.37
C ALA A 78 -14.46 -3.85 17.61
N LYS A 79 -14.94 -3.02 18.54
CA LYS A 79 -15.69 -3.48 19.72
C LYS A 79 -17.04 -4.14 19.36
N LYS A 80 -17.58 -3.88 18.17
CA LYS A 80 -18.84 -4.46 17.69
C LYS A 80 -18.61 -5.79 16.96
N MET A 81 -17.38 -6.14 16.66
CA MET A 81 -17.01 -7.38 15.98
C MET A 81 -16.93 -8.53 16.99
N THR A 82 -17.39 -9.70 16.57
CA THR A 82 -17.22 -10.95 17.32
C THR A 82 -15.84 -11.56 17.01
N ALA A 83 -15.40 -12.46 17.89
CA ALA A 83 -14.21 -13.29 17.62
C ALA A 83 -14.34 -14.08 16.31
N THR A 84 -15.56 -14.52 15.97
CA THR A 84 -15.85 -15.23 14.71
C THR A 84 -15.64 -14.33 13.51
N ASP A 85 -16.09 -13.06 13.55
CA ASP A 85 -15.90 -12.10 12.45
C ASP A 85 -14.41 -11.86 12.19
N TYR A 86 -13.62 -11.67 13.25
CA TYR A 86 -12.17 -11.51 13.13
C TYR A 86 -11.49 -12.78 12.58
N ALA A 87 -11.82 -13.96 13.12
CA ALA A 87 -11.25 -15.21 12.66
C ALA A 87 -11.58 -15.47 11.18
N GLN A 88 -12.79 -15.15 10.74
CA GLN A 88 -13.20 -15.25 9.35
C GLN A 88 -12.43 -14.25 8.46
N ALA A 89 -12.22 -13.00 8.90
CA ALA A 89 -11.43 -12.03 8.17
C ALA A 89 -9.97 -12.50 7.97
N VAL A 90 -9.36 -13.05 9.03
CA VAL A 90 -8.02 -13.65 8.96
C VAL A 90 -7.98 -14.83 7.99
N TYR A 91 -8.93 -15.77 8.08
CA TYR A 91 -9.00 -16.92 7.18
C TYR A 91 -9.13 -16.51 5.71
N LEU A 92 -10.02 -15.56 5.40
CA LEU A 92 -10.22 -15.06 4.05
C LEU A 92 -8.99 -14.28 3.52
N SER A 93 -8.27 -13.58 4.40
CA SER A 93 -6.99 -12.95 4.05
C SER A 93 -5.91 -13.99 3.72
N MET A 94 -5.90 -15.12 4.40
CA MET A 94 -4.99 -16.24 4.07
C MET A 94 -5.32 -16.85 2.69
N LEU A 95 -6.60 -17.00 2.33
CA LEU A 95 -7.00 -17.46 1.00
C LEU A 95 -6.60 -16.46 -0.08
N PHE A 96 -6.81 -15.17 0.17
CA PHE A 96 -6.37 -14.09 -0.72
C PHE A 96 -4.86 -14.11 -0.94
N ARG A 97 -4.07 -14.20 0.15
CA ARG A 97 -2.61 -14.33 0.08
C ARG A 97 -2.18 -15.48 -0.84
N ARG A 98 -2.78 -16.66 -0.68
CA ARG A 98 -2.46 -17.83 -1.51
C ARG A 98 -2.80 -17.59 -2.98
N ALA A 99 -3.96 -17.00 -3.26
CA ALA A 99 -4.40 -16.70 -4.61
C ALA A 99 -3.50 -15.65 -5.30
N VAL A 100 -3.07 -14.60 -4.58
CA VAL A 100 -2.11 -13.61 -5.11
C VAL A 100 -0.75 -14.25 -5.36
N GLN A 101 -0.26 -15.08 -4.42
CA GLN A 101 1.05 -15.74 -4.52
C GLN A 101 1.13 -16.73 -5.69
N GLN A 102 0.00 -17.29 -6.12
CA GLN A 102 -0.05 -18.25 -7.25
C GLN A 102 0.55 -17.65 -8.53
N TRP A 103 0.32 -16.36 -8.80
CA TRP A 103 0.84 -15.68 -9.98
C TRP A 103 2.39 -15.73 -10.05
N TRP A 104 3.09 -15.55 -8.93
CA TRP A 104 4.55 -15.73 -8.87
C TRP A 104 4.95 -17.20 -9.03
N ALA A 105 4.18 -18.13 -8.49
CA ALA A 105 4.42 -19.55 -8.66
C ALA A 105 4.25 -20.00 -10.13
N ASP A 106 3.44 -19.28 -10.90
CA ASP A 106 3.23 -19.52 -12.34
C ASP A 106 4.42 -19.03 -13.21
N GLY A 107 5.48 -18.45 -12.61
CA GLY A 107 6.73 -18.14 -13.27
C GLY A 107 7.07 -16.67 -13.43
N TRP A 108 6.33 -15.77 -12.78
CA TRP A 108 6.65 -14.34 -12.77
C TRP A 108 7.64 -13.97 -11.66
N ASP A 109 8.57 -13.07 -11.96
CA ASP A 109 9.57 -12.62 -10.98
C ASP A 109 9.11 -11.37 -10.23
N LEU A 110 8.63 -10.36 -10.96
CA LEU A 110 8.29 -9.04 -10.43
C LEU A 110 6.99 -8.53 -11.02
N LEU A 111 6.22 -7.79 -10.21
CA LEU A 111 5.09 -7.01 -10.66
C LEU A 111 5.42 -5.53 -10.53
N VAL A 112 5.21 -4.76 -11.60
CA VAL A 112 5.44 -3.31 -11.63
C VAL A 112 4.09 -2.58 -11.69
N THR A 113 3.84 -1.67 -10.75
CA THR A 113 2.60 -0.88 -10.68
C THR A 113 2.90 0.57 -10.31
N PRO A 114 1.98 1.51 -10.52
CA PRO A 114 2.08 2.80 -9.83
C PRO A 114 2.06 2.56 -8.31
N THR A 115 2.77 3.35 -7.53
CA THR A 115 2.65 3.32 -6.07
C THR A 115 1.33 3.94 -5.62
N THR A 116 0.97 5.07 -6.23
CA THR A 116 -0.30 5.76 -6.01
C THR A 116 -1.04 5.91 -7.35
N SER A 117 -2.36 5.97 -7.30
CA SER A 117 -3.19 6.15 -8.52
C SER A 117 -3.19 7.59 -9.05
N GLN A 118 -2.74 8.53 -8.25
CA GLN A 118 -2.74 9.98 -8.51
C GLN A 118 -1.47 10.63 -7.97
N LEU A 119 -1.18 11.84 -8.40
CA LEU A 119 -0.12 12.67 -7.85
C LEU A 119 -0.39 13.04 -6.38
N PRO A 120 0.65 13.43 -5.61
CA PRO A 120 0.49 13.88 -4.24
C PRO A 120 -0.59 14.95 -4.10
N LEU A 121 -1.48 14.76 -3.14
CA LEU A 121 -2.54 15.71 -2.84
C LEU A 121 -1.98 16.93 -2.11
N PRO A 122 -2.57 18.11 -2.28
CA PRO A 122 -2.20 19.29 -1.48
C PRO A 122 -2.32 19.00 0.02
N ILE A 123 -1.38 19.55 0.81
CA ILE A 123 -1.40 19.41 2.27
C ILE A 123 -2.75 19.88 2.82
N GLY A 124 -3.36 19.07 3.68
CA GLY A 124 -4.66 19.36 4.29
C GLY A 124 -5.87 18.93 3.48
N THR A 125 -5.70 18.26 2.30
CA THR A 125 -6.80 17.65 1.55
C THR A 125 -7.40 16.48 2.32
N ILE A 126 -6.57 15.63 2.93
CA ILE A 126 -7.01 14.51 3.75
C ILE A 126 -7.24 15.01 5.17
N ARG A 127 -8.48 15.02 5.62
CA ARG A 127 -8.88 15.49 6.95
C ARG A 127 -9.92 14.55 7.55
N ASN A 128 -9.85 14.41 8.88
CA ASN A 128 -10.89 13.75 9.65
C ASN A 128 -11.85 14.83 10.19
N MET A 129 -13.11 14.76 9.80
CA MET A 129 -14.15 15.65 10.28
C MET A 129 -15.08 14.89 11.25
N PRO A 130 -15.56 15.51 12.33
CA PRO A 130 -16.46 14.85 13.29
C PRO A 130 -17.70 14.23 12.63
N GLU A 131 -18.25 14.90 11.63
CA GLU A 131 -19.41 14.44 10.84
C GLU A 131 -19.06 13.32 9.83
N SER A 132 -17.77 13.18 9.47
CA SER A 132 -17.29 12.21 8.50
C SER A 132 -15.94 11.61 8.94
N PRO A 133 -15.88 10.88 10.05
CA PRO A 133 -14.62 10.43 10.67
C PRO A 133 -13.82 9.41 9.83
N MET A 134 -14.44 8.85 8.79
CA MET A 134 -13.82 7.86 7.88
C MET A 134 -13.50 8.42 6.50
N ASP A 135 -13.76 9.70 6.23
CA ASP A 135 -13.52 10.30 4.91
C ASP A 135 -12.02 10.29 4.54
N ALA A 136 -11.14 10.50 5.51
CA ALA A 136 -9.70 10.38 5.27
C ALA A 136 -9.31 9.00 4.74
N LEU A 137 -9.88 7.92 5.28
CA LEU A 137 -9.64 6.56 4.81
C LEU A 137 -10.22 6.33 3.41
N ARG A 138 -11.42 6.86 3.13
CA ARG A 138 -12.04 6.77 1.81
C ARG A 138 -11.21 7.48 0.75
N ILE A 139 -10.80 8.72 1.00
CA ILE A 139 -9.93 9.50 0.10
C ILE A 139 -8.59 8.78 -0.10
N ALA A 140 -7.98 8.29 0.99
CA ALA A 140 -6.75 7.52 0.92
C ALA A 140 -6.93 6.22 0.11
N GLY A 141 -8.04 5.51 0.26
CA GLY A 141 -8.36 4.30 -0.50
C GLY A 141 -8.42 4.54 -2.01
N ASP A 142 -9.01 5.65 -2.44
CA ASP A 142 -9.04 6.05 -3.85
C ASP A 142 -7.64 6.43 -4.38
N TRP A 143 -6.78 6.95 -3.50
CA TRP A 143 -5.44 7.40 -3.87
C TRP A 143 -4.40 6.26 -3.87
N ILE A 144 -4.50 5.31 -2.94
CA ILE A 144 -3.53 4.23 -2.75
C ILE A 144 -4.12 2.81 -2.96
N PRO A 145 -4.88 2.54 -4.02
CA PRO A 145 -5.57 1.25 -4.19
C PRO A 145 -4.62 0.07 -4.39
N LEU A 146 -3.36 0.33 -4.79
CA LEU A 146 -2.41 -0.68 -5.23
C LEU A 146 -1.42 -1.15 -4.15
N THR A 147 -1.40 -0.52 -2.96
CA THR A 147 -0.51 -0.91 -1.86
C THR A 147 -1.17 -1.82 -0.81
N PRO A 148 -2.44 -1.63 -0.40
CA PRO A 148 -3.09 -2.47 0.61
C PRO A 148 -3.16 -3.97 0.28
N PRO A 149 -3.31 -4.39 -1.00
CA PRO A 149 -3.28 -5.81 -1.34
C PRO A 149 -2.01 -6.50 -0.87
N PHE A 150 -0.84 -5.86 -1.02
CA PHE A 150 0.45 -6.44 -0.64
C PHE A 150 0.71 -6.37 0.87
N ASN A 151 0.15 -5.38 1.57
CA ASN A 151 0.13 -5.36 3.04
C ASN A 151 -0.63 -6.58 3.61
N THR A 152 -1.67 -7.05 2.93
CA THR A 152 -2.43 -8.23 3.36
C THR A 152 -1.79 -9.52 2.89
N SER A 153 -1.30 -9.58 1.66
CA SER A 153 -0.72 -10.80 1.11
C SER A 153 0.71 -11.04 1.59
N GLY A 154 1.41 -9.99 2.07
CA GLY A 154 2.75 -10.08 2.67
C GLY A 154 3.88 -10.19 1.68
N GLN A 155 3.64 -9.91 0.38
CA GLN A 155 4.73 -9.75 -0.56
C GLN A 155 5.57 -8.52 -0.24
N PRO A 156 6.90 -8.61 -0.36
CA PRO A 156 7.76 -7.45 -0.28
C PRO A 156 7.56 -6.53 -1.48
N ALA A 157 7.62 -5.23 -1.24
CA ALA A 157 7.51 -4.22 -2.27
C ALA A 157 8.53 -3.11 -2.04
N ILE A 158 9.05 -2.53 -3.12
CA ILE A 158 9.91 -1.35 -3.09
C ILE A 158 9.29 -0.24 -3.94
N ASN A 159 9.39 1.00 -3.47
CA ASN A 159 9.05 2.17 -4.27
C ASN A 159 10.33 2.82 -4.79
N VAL A 160 10.41 3.06 -6.11
CA VAL A 160 11.53 3.72 -6.76
C VAL A 160 11.09 5.04 -7.40
N PRO A 161 11.81 6.17 -7.15
CA PRO A 161 11.46 7.48 -7.68
C PRO A 161 12.12 7.69 -9.05
N LEU A 162 11.58 7.05 -10.10
CA LEU A 162 12.17 7.11 -11.45
C LEU A 162 11.63 8.25 -12.31
N GLN A 163 10.52 8.87 -11.92
CA GLN A 163 9.86 9.89 -12.71
C GLN A 163 9.52 11.12 -11.89
N TRP A 164 9.49 12.27 -12.54
CA TRP A 164 9.06 13.55 -11.98
C TRP A 164 8.13 14.27 -12.95
N THR A 165 7.16 14.96 -12.41
CA THR A 165 6.32 15.87 -13.21
C THR A 165 7.16 17.07 -13.68
N LYS A 166 6.61 17.87 -14.59
CA LYS A 166 7.24 19.12 -15.03
C LYS A 166 7.49 20.11 -13.89
N ASP A 167 6.69 20.03 -12.85
CA ASP A 167 6.78 20.88 -11.64
C ASP A 167 7.70 20.28 -10.56
N GLY A 168 8.40 19.19 -10.88
CA GLY A 168 9.36 18.55 -9.97
C GLY A 168 8.74 17.66 -8.89
N ILE A 169 7.47 17.27 -9.03
CA ILE A 169 6.81 16.34 -8.10
C ILE A 169 7.26 14.91 -8.44
N PRO A 170 7.80 14.14 -7.49
CA PRO A 170 8.22 12.76 -7.74
C PRO A 170 7.00 11.86 -7.96
N VAL A 171 7.11 10.95 -8.93
CA VAL A 171 6.10 9.93 -9.23
C VAL A 171 6.70 8.56 -8.93
N GLY A 172 6.21 7.91 -7.88
CA GLY A 172 6.72 6.61 -7.43
C GLY A 172 6.20 5.45 -8.28
N VAL A 173 7.10 4.50 -8.55
CA VAL A 173 6.77 3.21 -9.15
C VAL A 173 7.01 2.12 -8.13
N GLN A 174 6.00 1.30 -7.87
CA GLN A 174 6.07 0.16 -6.98
C GLN A 174 6.50 -1.08 -7.74
N ILE A 175 7.48 -1.78 -7.21
CA ILE A 175 7.92 -3.10 -7.69
C ILE A 175 7.69 -4.10 -6.57
N VAL A 176 6.96 -5.17 -6.88
CA VAL A 176 6.57 -6.21 -5.91
C VAL A 176 7.19 -7.53 -6.33
N ALA A 177 7.74 -8.27 -5.38
CA ALA A 177 8.31 -9.61 -5.60
C ALA A 177 7.50 -10.70 -4.89
N ALA A 178 7.83 -11.96 -5.15
CA ALA A 178 7.34 -13.09 -4.42
C ALA A 178 7.64 -12.96 -2.91
N TYR A 179 6.85 -13.61 -2.07
CA TYR A 179 7.07 -13.64 -0.63
C TYR A 179 8.49 -14.09 -0.27
N GLY A 180 9.20 -13.29 0.55
CA GLY A 180 10.57 -13.58 0.99
C GLY A 180 11.65 -13.25 -0.05
N ARG A 181 11.33 -12.52 -1.14
CA ARG A 181 12.27 -12.17 -2.21
C ARG A 181 12.70 -10.69 -2.17
N GLU A 182 12.96 -10.16 -0.98
CA GLU A 182 13.53 -8.82 -0.79
C GLU A 182 14.89 -8.67 -1.49
N ASP A 183 15.66 -9.77 -1.59
CA ASP A 183 16.92 -9.81 -2.31
C ASP A 183 16.79 -9.38 -3.77
N LEU A 184 15.71 -9.83 -4.43
CA LEU A 184 15.43 -9.50 -5.82
C LEU A 184 15.07 -8.02 -5.99
N LEU A 185 14.26 -7.48 -5.08
CA LEU A 185 13.89 -6.06 -5.08
C LEU A 185 15.11 -5.14 -4.92
N ILE A 186 16.01 -5.47 -3.99
CA ILE A 186 17.25 -4.70 -3.76
C ILE A 186 18.13 -4.72 -5.02
N ARG A 187 18.29 -5.88 -5.66
CA ARG A 187 19.09 -6.01 -6.88
C ARG A 187 18.51 -5.20 -8.03
N VAL A 188 17.20 -5.28 -8.26
CA VAL A 188 16.54 -4.52 -9.33
C VAL A 188 16.54 -3.02 -9.04
N ALA A 189 16.32 -2.60 -7.80
CA ALA A 189 16.41 -1.20 -7.42
C ALA A 189 17.81 -0.65 -7.67
N SER A 190 18.86 -1.38 -7.30
CA SER A 190 20.27 -0.99 -7.57
C SER A 190 20.57 -0.91 -9.08
N GLN A 191 20.02 -1.82 -9.89
CA GLN A 191 20.17 -1.78 -11.34
C GLN A 191 19.49 -0.54 -11.94
N LEU A 192 18.28 -0.22 -11.50
CA LEU A 192 17.52 0.95 -11.92
C LEU A 192 18.21 2.25 -11.50
N GLU A 193 18.70 2.32 -10.25
CA GLU A 193 19.44 3.48 -9.74
C GLU A 193 20.73 3.74 -10.52
N THR A 194 21.42 2.67 -10.94
CA THR A 194 22.62 2.77 -11.78
C THR A 194 22.29 3.28 -13.18
N ALA A 195 21.18 2.81 -13.77
CA ALA A 195 20.75 3.18 -15.13
C ALA A 195 20.14 4.59 -15.19
N GLN A 196 19.42 4.98 -14.16
CA GLN A 196 18.74 6.28 -14.04
C GLN A 196 18.89 6.82 -12.61
N PRO A 197 20.03 7.43 -12.25
CA PRO A 197 20.29 7.92 -10.91
C PRO A 197 19.32 9.02 -10.48
N TRP A 198 18.82 8.95 -9.25
CA TRP A 198 17.87 9.94 -8.70
C TRP A 198 18.37 10.74 -7.49
N ALA A 199 19.58 10.43 -6.98
CA ALA A 199 20.11 11.09 -5.78
C ALA A 199 20.31 12.62 -5.92
N HIS A 200 20.38 13.12 -7.17
CA HIS A 200 20.52 14.56 -7.46
C HIS A 200 19.17 15.32 -7.45
N HIS A 201 18.06 14.62 -7.43
CA HIS A 201 16.74 15.23 -7.33
C HIS A 201 16.41 15.53 -5.86
N THR A 202 16.70 16.76 -5.45
CA THR A 202 16.37 17.26 -4.10
C THR A 202 15.35 18.40 -4.22
N PRO A 203 14.41 18.52 -3.26
CA PRO A 203 13.48 19.64 -3.27
C PRO A 203 14.22 20.96 -3.05
N ASN A 204 13.82 22.00 -3.77
CA ASN A 204 14.23 23.36 -3.47
C ASN A 204 13.43 23.85 -2.26
N ILE A 205 14.07 23.84 -1.09
CA ILE A 205 13.49 24.30 0.18
C ILE A 205 13.98 25.71 0.45
#